data_31c77b002a8d12a1e5f7555fc66893e0
#
_entry.id   31c77b002a8d12a1e5f7555fc66893e0
#
_cell.length_a   1.000
_cell.length_b   1.000
_cell.length_c   1.000
_cell.angle_alpha   90.00
_cell.angle_beta   90.00
_cell.angle_gamma   90.00
#
_symmetry.space_group_name_H-M   'P 1'
#
loop_
_entity.id
_entity.type
_entity.pdbx_description
1 polymer ?
#
loop_
_entity_poly.entity_id
_entity_poly.type
_entity_poly.pdbx_seq_one_letter_code
_entity_poly.pdbx_strand_id
1 'polypeptide(L)'
;LMTTHRTIETYLMDMDGVLVHQERLIPGADQFISRLQDTGHRFLVLTNNSIYTPRDLAARLALTGLQVPEQSIWTSALATARFLDTQRPQGSAYVLGEAGLTTALHQVGYVLTERDPDYVVVGETRAYSQQAITRAIRLIAAGARFIATNPDPTGPSPAGPQPATGAVAALISKATGVKPYFVGKPNPLMMREALRAIDAHSE
;
A
#
# COMPACT_ATOMS: atom_id res chain seq x y z
N LEU A 1 -38.79 -5.49 -21.72
CA LEU A 1 -37.58 -4.88 -21.13
C LEU A 1 -36.70 -6.03 -20.64
N MET A 2 -35.72 -6.44 -21.46
CA MET A 2 -34.69 -7.40 -21.04
C MET A 2 -33.75 -6.68 -20.12
N THR A 3 -33.80 -6.98 -18.83
CA THR A 3 -32.77 -6.62 -17.86
C THR A 3 -31.53 -7.46 -18.21
N THR A 4 -30.57 -6.86 -18.87
CA THR A 4 -29.24 -7.43 -19.00
C THR A 4 -28.64 -7.51 -17.59
N HIS A 5 -28.65 -8.70 -17.00
CA HIS A 5 -27.89 -8.95 -15.78
C HIS A 5 -26.41 -8.81 -16.15
N ARG A 6 -25.80 -7.69 -15.73
CA ARG A 6 -24.35 -7.52 -15.82
C ARG A 6 -23.70 -8.58 -14.94
N THR A 7 -22.82 -9.36 -15.54
CA THR A 7 -22.06 -10.37 -14.81
C THR A 7 -20.87 -9.68 -14.13
N ILE A 8 -20.73 -9.81 -12.82
CA ILE A 8 -19.56 -9.32 -12.09
C ILE A 8 -18.39 -10.24 -12.46
N GLU A 9 -17.34 -9.68 -13.02
CA GLU A 9 -16.15 -10.42 -13.48
C GLU A 9 -14.96 -10.29 -12.54
N THR A 10 -14.89 -9.20 -11.79
CA THR A 10 -13.73 -8.85 -10.97
C THR A 10 -14.16 -8.31 -9.61
N TYR A 11 -13.47 -8.73 -8.56
CA TYR A 11 -13.70 -8.30 -7.20
C TYR A 11 -12.48 -7.54 -6.67
N LEU A 12 -12.72 -6.35 -6.12
CA LEU A 12 -11.75 -5.66 -5.28
C LEU A 12 -12.25 -5.70 -3.84
N MET A 13 -11.45 -6.19 -2.93
CA MET A 13 -11.86 -6.35 -1.53
C MET A 13 -10.76 -5.89 -0.59
N ASP A 14 -11.16 -5.38 0.57
CA ASP A 14 -10.23 -5.03 1.62
C ASP A 14 -9.69 -6.30 2.31
N MET A 15 -8.50 -6.23 2.86
CA MET A 15 -7.88 -7.30 3.64
C MET A 15 -8.26 -7.20 5.11
N ASP A 16 -7.91 -6.07 5.75
CA ASP A 16 -8.07 -5.88 7.18
C ASP A 16 -9.52 -5.56 7.54
N GLY A 17 -10.11 -6.36 8.43
CA GLY A 17 -11.51 -6.22 8.83
C GLY A 17 -12.52 -6.87 7.87
N VAL A 18 -12.07 -7.43 6.75
CA VAL A 18 -12.91 -8.13 5.75
C VAL A 18 -12.54 -9.60 5.61
N LEU A 19 -11.27 -9.90 5.42
CA LEU A 19 -10.76 -11.26 5.28
C LEU A 19 -10.09 -11.75 6.57
N VAL A 20 -9.36 -10.87 7.23
CA VAL A 20 -8.66 -11.14 8.49
C VAL A 20 -8.84 -9.98 9.46
N HIS A 21 -8.78 -10.28 10.75
CA HIS A 21 -8.75 -9.31 11.82
C HIS A 21 -7.66 -9.71 12.82
N GLN A 22 -6.62 -8.88 12.98
CA GLN A 22 -5.50 -9.14 13.88
C GLN A 22 -4.94 -10.56 13.75
N GLU A 23 -4.53 -10.97 12.56
CA GLU A 23 -3.98 -12.30 12.26
C GLU A 23 -4.94 -13.48 12.46
N ARG A 24 -6.24 -13.21 12.57
CA ARG A 24 -7.30 -14.22 12.62
C ARG A 24 -8.17 -14.16 11.40
N LEU A 25 -8.46 -15.33 10.85
CA LEU A 25 -9.40 -15.46 9.73
C LEU A 25 -10.81 -15.03 10.16
N ILE A 26 -11.42 -14.18 9.36
CA ILE A 26 -12.85 -13.88 9.51
C ILE A 26 -13.64 -15.07 8.99
N PRO A 27 -14.63 -15.60 9.76
CA PRO A 27 -15.41 -16.76 9.34
C PRO A 27 -16.03 -16.59 7.96
N GLY A 28 -15.80 -17.57 7.08
CA GLY A 28 -16.30 -17.56 5.70
C GLY A 28 -15.37 -16.93 4.66
N ALA A 29 -14.29 -16.24 5.07
CA ALA A 29 -13.36 -15.60 4.14
C ALA A 29 -12.62 -16.63 3.26
N ASP A 30 -12.18 -17.73 3.84
CA ASP A 30 -11.52 -18.84 3.13
C ASP A 30 -12.44 -19.48 2.07
N GLN A 31 -13.69 -19.73 2.44
CA GLN A 31 -14.70 -20.28 1.54
C GLN A 31 -15.03 -19.32 0.39
N PHE A 32 -15.10 -18.02 0.70
CA PHE A 32 -15.35 -16.99 -0.31
C PHE A 32 -14.22 -16.91 -1.34
N ILE A 33 -12.97 -16.86 -0.88
CA ILE A 33 -11.80 -16.82 -1.77
C ILE A 33 -11.72 -18.10 -2.62
N SER A 34 -11.91 -19.29 -2.02
CA SER A 34 -11.94 -20.56 -2.75
C SER A 34 -12.99 -20.55 -3.82
N ARG A 35 -14.18 -20.03 -3.52
CA ARG A 35 -15.28 -19.95 -4.49
C ARG A 35 -14.96 -19.03 -5.66
N LEU A 36 -14.31 -17.88 -5.42
CA LEU A 36 -13.87 -17.01 -6.50
C LEU A 36 -12.86 -17.70 -7.42
N GLN A 37 -11.91 -18.44 -6.84
CA GLN A 37 -10.92 -19.19 -7.59
C GLN A 37 -11.57 -20.33 -8.41
N ASP A 38 -12.45 -21.11 -7.80
CA ASP A 38 -13.13 -22.24 -8.44
C ASP A 38 -14.03 -21.79 -9.61
N THR A 39 -14.63 -20.61 -9.49
CA THR A 39 -15.50 -20.03 -10.53
C THR A 39 -14.75 -19.17 -11.54
N GLY A 40 -13.43 -19.07 -11.43
CA GLY A 40 -12.59 -18.32 -12.38
C GLY A 40 -12.74 -16.80 -12.33
N HIS A 41 -13.28 -16.26 -11.24
CA HIS A 41 -13.37 -14.80 -11.06
C HIS A 41 -12.00 -14.20 -10.71
N ARG A 42 -11.70 -13.07 -11.34
CA ARG A 42 -10.51 -12.29 -10.97
C ARG A 42 -10.79 -11.50 -9.70
N PHE A 43 -9.80 -11.41 -8.84
CA PHE A 43 -9.91 -10.59 -7.63
C PHE A 43 -8.57 -10.02 -7.20
N LEU A 44 -8.63 -8.89 -6.50
CA LEU A 44 -7.51 -8.32 -5.78
C LEU A 44 -7.91 -8.04 -4.33
N VAL A 45 -7.00 -8.36 -3.44
CA VAL A 45 -7.07 -8.02 -2.03
C VAL A 45 -6.25 -6.75 -1.80
N LEU A 46 -6.92 -5.67 -1.37
CA LEU A 46 -6.31 -4.36 -1.18
C LEU A 46 -5.97 -4.15 0.29
N THR A 47 -4.80 -3.59 0.54
CA THR A 47 -4.37 -3.23 1.90
C THR A 47 -3.52 -1.96 1.89
N ASN A 48 -3.67 -1.13 2.91
CA ASN A 48 -2.75 0.00 3.16
C ASN A 48 -1.41 -0.45 3.76
N ASN A 49 -1.21 -1.73 4.02
CA ASN A 49 0.07 -2.25 4.49
C ASN A 49 1.17 -1.94 3.48
N SER A 50 2.25 -1.32 3.94
CA SER A 50 3.44 -1.02 3.15
C SER A 50 4.71 -1.65 3.72
N ILE A 51 4.58 -2.42 4.81
CA ILE A 51 5.71 -3.08 5.48
C ILE A 51 6.18 -4.30 4.70
N TYR A 52 5.22 -5.14 4.29
CA TYR A 52 5.46 -6.44 3.69
C TYR A 52 5.28 -6.42 2.18
N THR A 53 6.08 -7.22 1.49
CA THR A 53 5.83 -7.50 0.07
C THR A 53 4.54 -8.33 -0.10
N PRO A 54 3.93 -8.35 -1.30
CA PRO A 54 2.80 -9.26 -1.56
C PRO A 54 3.10 -10.72 -1.25
N ARG A 55 4.33 -11.17 -1.50
CA ARG A 55 4.77 -12.53 -1.18
C ARG A 55 4.79 -12.79 0.31
N ASP A 56 5.31 -11.86 1.10
CA ASP A 56 5.31 -11.95 2.56
C ASP A 56 3.88 -11.94 3.11
N LEU A 57 3.01 -11.10 2.57
CA LEU A 57 1.60 -11.04 2.97
C LEU A 57 0.86 -12.34 2.62
N ALA A 58 1.11 -12.92 1.45
CA ALA A 58 0.53 -14.21 1.09
C ALA A 58 0.95 -15.31 2.07
N ALA A 59 2.22 -15.34 2.45
CA ALA A 59 2.73 -16.30 3.45
C ALA A 59 2.09 -16.08 4.84
N ARG A 60 1.93 -14.84 5.26
CA ARG A 60 1.26 -14.49 6.53
C ARG A 60 -0.22 -14.87 6.53
N LEU A 61 -0.92 -14.60 5.43
CA LEU A 61 -2.32 -15.02 5.27
C LEU A 61 -2.48 -16.53 5.30
N ALA A 62 -1.55 -17.28 4.69
CA ALA A 62 -1.56 -18.74 4.72
C ALA A 62 -1.48 -19.31 6.14
N LEU A 63 -0.77 -18.65 7.05
CA LEU A 63 -0.72 -19.03 8.46
C LEU A 63 -2.08 -18.89 9.18
N THR A 64 -2.95 -18.03 8.68
CA THR A 64 -4.32 -17.88 9.20
C THR A 64 -5.30 -18.91 8.62
N GLY A 65 -4.86 -19.68 7.62
CA GLY A 65 -5.71 -20.60 6.85
C GLY A 65 -6.26 -20.01 5.54
N LEU A 66 -5.87 -18.78 5.17
CA LEU A 66 -6.34 -18.11 3.97
C LEU A 66 -5.30 -18.20 2.84
N GLN A 67 -5.63 -18.90 1.76
CA GLN A 67 -4.77 -19.04 0.59
C GLN A 67 -5.09 -17.94 -0.44
N VAL A 68 -4.24 -16.93 -0.52
CA VAL A 68 -4.33 -15.85 -1.51
C VAL A 68 -3.01 -15.82 -2.30
N PRO A 69 -3.05 -15.95 -3.63
CA PRO A 69 -1.86 -15.81 -4.46
C PRO A 69 -1.24 -14.41 -4.31
N GLU A 70 0.09 -14.33 -4.33
CA GLU A 70 0.78 -13.02 -4.21
C GLU A 70 0.36 -12.01 -5.27
N GLN A 71 0.09 -12.48 -6.50
CA GLN A 71 -0.37 -11.63 -7.59
C GLN A 71 -1.79 -11.07 -7.38
N SER A 72 -2.55 -11.61 -6.45
CA SER A 72 -3.88 -11.12 -6.06
C SER A 72 -3.84 -10.17 -4.86
N ILE A 73 -2.66 -9.74 -4.42
CA ILE A 73 -2.48 -8.80 -3.32
C ILE A 73 -1.98 -7.47 -3.87
N TRP A 74 -2.73 -6.40 -3.56
CA TRP A 74 -2.41 -5.04 -3.97
C TRP A 74 -2.24 -4.14 -2.75
N THR A 75 -1.01 -3.64 -2.56
CA THR A 75 -0.65 -2.85 -1.39
C THR A 75 -0.57 -1.37 -1.70
N SER A 76 -0.64 -0.52 -0.68
CA SER A 76 -0.35 0.91 -0.82
C SER A 76 1.08 1.16 -1.31
N ALA A 77 2.02 0.27 -1.01
CA ALA A 77 3.39 0.36 -1.50
C ALA A 77 3.47 0.14 -3.02
N LEU A 78 2.77 -0.88 -3.55
CA LEU A 78 2.67 -1.10 -4.99
C LEU A 78 2.00 0.07 -5.70
N ALA A 79 0.90 0.56 -5.15
CA ALA A 79 0.20 1.72 -5.69
C ALA A 79 1.09 2.96 -5.71
N THR A 80 1.87 3.18 -4.64
CA THR A 80 2.82 4.30 -4.54
C THR A 80 3.91 4.19 -5.61
N ALA A 81 4.54 3.03 -5.75
CA ALA A 81 5.58 2.81 -6.74
C ALA A 81 5.07 3.05 -8.16
N ARG A 82 3.90 2.53 -8.48
CA ARG A 82 3.27 2.71 -9.79
C ARG A 82 2.90 4.16 -10.06
N PHE A 83 2.38 4.86 -9.05
CA PHE A 83 2.10 6.30 -9.15
C PHE A 83 3.36 7.10 -9.46
N LEU A 84 4.46 6.86 -8.75
CA LEU A 84 5.72 7.54 -8.98
C LEU A 84 6.31 7.22 -10.36
N ASP A 85 6.24 5.99 -10.80
CA ASP A 85 6.67 5.59 -12.14
C ASP A 85 5.90 6.32 -13.24
N THR A 86 4.60 6.53 -13.04
CA THR A 86 3.76 7.32 -13.95
C THR A 86 4.13 8.80 -13.95
N GLN A 87 4.41 9.38 -12.78
CA GLN A 87 4.73 10.80 -12.63
C GLN A 87 6.15 11.13 -13.11
N ARG A 88 7.10 10.30 -12.78
CA ARG A 88 8.51 10.47 -13.13
C ARG A 88 9.19 9.09 -13.29
N PRO A 89 9.16 8.51 -14.50
CA PRO A 89 9.83 7.26 -14.77
C PRO A 89 11.32 7.33 -14.42
N GLN A 90 11.87 6.24 -13.86
CA GLN A 90 13.29 6.13 -13.53
C GLN A 90 13.82 7.23 -12.59
N GLY A 91 12.97 7.69 -11.69
CA GLY A 91 13.31 8.71 -10.72
C GLY A 91 14.09 8.16 -9.52
N SER A 92 14.23 9.00 -8.51
CA SER A 92 14.93 8.69 -7.27
C SER A 92 14.10 9.05 -6.05
N ALA A 93 14.30 8.32 -4.95
CA ALA A 93 13.57 8.52 -3.72
C ALA A 93 14.45 8.30 -2.48
N TYR A 94 14.23 9.09 -1.46
CA TYR A 94 14.62 8.79 -0.09
C TYR A 94 13.42 8.18 0.63
N VAL A 95 13.61 7.02 1.23
CA VAL A 95 12.50 6.20 1.74
C VAL A 95 12.60 6.01 3.24
N LEU A 96 11.52 6.32 3.94
CA LEU A 96 11.25 5.87 5.30
C LEU A 96 10.22 4.75 5.21
N GLY A 97 10.64 3.50 5.33
CA GLY A 97 9.75 2.34 5.17
C GLY A 97 10.51 1.03 5.22
N GLU A 98 9.80 -0.03 4.95
CA GLU A 98 10.28 -1.41 5.02
C GLU A 98 10.36 -2.06 3.61
N ALA A 99 10.68 -3.35 3.58
CA ALA A 99 10.89 -4.11 2.35
C ALA A 99 9.70 -4.03 1.37
N GLY A 100 8.47 -3.99 1.88
CA GLY A 100 7.29 -3.84 1.03
C GLY A 100 7.34 -2.62 0.13
N LEU A 101 7.81 -1.49 0.66
CA LEU A 101 7.91 -0.24 -0.09
C LEU A 101 9.20 -0.18 -0.92
N THR A 102 10.35 -0.52 -0.33
CA THR A 102 11.63 -0.45 -1.05
C THR A 102 11.68 -1.43 -2.23
N THR A 103 11.16 -2.64 -2.06
CA THR A 103 11.06 -3.61 -3.15
C THR A 103 10.17 -3.11 -4.28
N ALA A 104 9.00 -2.55 -3.95
CA ALA A 104 8.08 -2.02 -4.95
C ALA A 104 8.71 -0.89 -5.78
N LEU A 105 9.46 0.01 -5.14
CA LEU A 105 10.16 1.10 -5.81
C LEU A 105 11.31 0.58 -6.70
N HIS A 106 12.09 -0.39 -6.24
CA HIS A 106 13.12 -1.03 -7.07
C HIS A 106 12.54 -1.71 -8.31
N GLN A 107 11.39 -2.37 -8.17
CA GLN A 107 10.74 -3.06 -9.30
C GLN A 107 10.31 -2.12 -10.42
N VAL A 108 10.00 -0.87 -10.13
CA VAL A 108 9.69 0.15 -11.14
C VAL A 108 10.92 0.95 -11.58
N GLY A 109 12.12 0.55 -11.16
CA GLY A 109 13.39 1.15 -11.61
C GLY A 109 13.82 2.39 -10.82
N TYR A 110 13.24 2.67 -9.67
CA TYR A 110 13.65 3.80 -8.83
C TYR A 110 14.98 3.54 -8.15
N VAL A 111 15.81 4.59 -8.11
CA VAL A 111 17.05 4.62 -7.34
C VAL A 111 16.73 5.16 -5.94
N LEU A 112 17.09 4.40 -4.91
CA LEU A 112 16.98 4.85 -3.53
C LEU A 112 18.27 5.55 -3.12
N THR A 113 18.15 6.82 -2.71
CA THR A 113 19.31 7.66 -2.44
C THR A 113 19.01 8.71 -1.38
N GLU A 114 20.05 9.14 -0.68
CA GLU A 114 20.02 10.25 0.26
C GLU A 114 20.47 11.57 -0.39
N ARG A 115 20.96 11.50 -1.64
CA ARG A 115 21.50 12.64 -2.35
C ARG A 115 20.53 13.13 -3.40
N ASP A 116 19.97 14.28 -3.14
CA ASP A 116 19.14 15.03 -4.09
C ASP A 116 18.00 14.19 -4.72
N PRO A 117 17.22 13.46 -3.93
CA PRO A 117 16.16 12.62 -4.47
C PRO A 117 15.03 13.46 -5.05
N ASP A 118 14.33 12.93 -6.03
CA ASP A 118 13.11 13.53 -6.58
C ASP A 118 11.98 13.54 -5.55
N TYR A 119 11.91 12.49 -4.75
CA TYR A 119 10.85 12.27 -3.77
C TYR A 119 11.40 11.87 -2.41
N VAL A 120 10.70 12.28 -1.36
CA VAL A 120 10.73 11.64 -0.05
C VAL A 120 9.44 10.82 0.09
N VAL A 121 9.58 9.52 0.29
CA VAL A 121 8.46 8.58 0.39
C VAL A 121 8.42 7.98 1.79
N VAL A 122 7.32 8.22 2.49
CA VAL A 122 7.10 7.72 3.85
C VAL A 122 6.09 6.58 3.81
N GLY A 123 6.50 5.42 4.28
CA GLY A 123 5.67 4.26 4.53
C GLY A 123 5.68 3.88 5.99
N GLU A 124 5.02 2.79 6.33
CA GLU A 124 5.00 2.28 7.69
C GLU A 124 6.30 1.54 8.02
N THR A 125 6.82 1.82 9.22
CA THR A 125 7.90 1.06 9.84
C THR A 125 7.71 1.08 11.34
N ARG A 126 8.28 0.11 12.04
CA ARG A 126 8.30 0.06 13.50
C ARG A 126 9.56 0.70 14.10
N ALA A 127 10.43 1.20 13.25
CA ALA A 127 11.76 1.70 13.64
C ALA A 127 12.06 3.06 12.99
N TYR A 128 11.19 4.05 13.19
CA TYR A 128 11.49 5.44 12.80
C TYR A 128 12.59 6.00 13.69
N SER A 129 13.70 6.41 13.08
CA SER A 129 14.78 7.08 13.80
C SER A 129 14.68 8.59 13.66
N GLN A 130 15.11 9.31 14.71
CA GLN A 130 15.22 10.77 14.67
C GLN A 130 16.10 11.22 13.51
N GLN A 131 17.20 10.53 13.26
CA GLN A 131 18.10 10.83 12.16
C GLN A 131 17.42 10.73 10.79
N ALA A 132 16.67 9.65 10.54
CA ALA A 132 15.98 9.43 9.29
C ALA A 132 14.86 10.46 9.06
N ILE A 133 14.10 10.78 10.10
CA ILE A 133 13.06 11.82 10.04
C ILE A 133 13.68 13.19 9.77
N THR A 134 14.77 13.53 10.45
CA THR A 134 15.48 14.79 10.23
C THR A 134 15.96 14.92 8.78
N ARG A 135 16.49 13.84 8.21
CA ARG A 135 16.92 13.83 6.82
C ARG A 135 15.75 14.04 5.86
N ALA A 136 14.64 13.37 6.10
CA ALA A 136 13.42 13.57 5.31
C ALA A 136 12.97 15.04 5.33
N ILE A 137 12.93 15.66 6.50
CA ILE A 137 12.59 17.08 6.67
C ILE A 137 13.51 17.97 5.83
N ARG A 138 14.82 17.78 5.92
CA ARG A 138 15.80 18.57 5.17
C ARG A 138 15.68 18.40 3.67
N LEU A 139 15.44 17.19 3.20
CA LEU A 139 15.28 16.91 1.78
C LEU A 139 14.00 17.54 1.21
N ILE A 140 12.90 17.48 1.94
CA ILE A 140 11.64 18.14 1.57
C ILE A 140 11.83 19.66 1.54
N ALA A 141 12.48 20.23 2.55
CA ALA A 141 12.78 21.66 2.61
C ALA A 141 13.68 22.10 1.43
N ALA A 142 14.54 21.22 0.93
CA ALA A 142 15.39 21.45 -0.24
C ALA A 142 14.67 21.22 -1.59
N GLY A 143 13.40 20.84 -1.60
CA GLY A 143 12.59 20.74 -2.81
C GLY A 143 12.16 19.34 -3.24
N ALA A 144 12.56 18.27 -2.54
CA ALA A 144 12.04 16.93 -2.80
C ALA A 144 10.53 16.89 -2.55
N ARG A 145 9.79 16.22 -3.41
CA ARG A 145 8.33 16.09 -3.27
C ARG A 145 8.00 15.09 -2.18
N PHE A 146 6.96 15.39 -1.40
CA PHE A 146 6.58 14.61 -0.24
C PHE A 146 5.39 13.67 -0.56
N ILE A 147 5.64 12.36 -0.50
CA ILE A 147 4.68 11.29 -0.74
C ILE A 147 4.59 10.42 0.51
N ALA A 148 3.39 9.97 0.84
CA ALA A 148 3.16 8.98 1.89
C ALA A 148 2.25 7.86 1.37
N THR A 149 2.48 6.64 1.85
CA THR A 149 1.75 5.48 1.34
C THR A 149 0.28 5.48 1.74
N ASN A 150 -0.04 6.02 2.93
CA ASN A 150 -1.42 6.05 3.44
C ASN A 150 -1.56 7.06 4.59
N PRO A 151 -2.80 7.54 4.86
CA PRO A 151 -3.04 8.57 5.87
C PRO A 151 -3.30 8.04 7.28
N ASP A 152 -3.31 6.71 7.49
CA ASP A 152 -3.70 6.11 8.76
C ASP A 152 -2.81 6.62 9.92
N PRO A 153 -3.38 7.28 10.96
CA PRO A 153 -2.58 7.83 12.04
C PRO A 153 -2.08 6.76 13.02
N THR A 154 -2.84 5.69 13.16
CA THR A 154 -2.52 4.55 14.02
C THR A 154 -2.77 3.22 13.33
N GLY A 155 -2.04 2.21 13.76
CA GLY A 155 -2.29 0.82 13.41
C GLY A 155 -2.50 -0.03 14.66
N PRO A 156 -3.13 -1.20 14.54
CA PRO A 156 -3.34 -2.10 15.67
C PRO A 156 -2.04 -2.80 16.09
N SER A 157 -1.91 -3.05 17.37
CA SER A 157 -0.92 -3.97 17.92
C SER A 157 -1.50 -4.72 19.12
N PRO A 158 -0.89 -5.84 19.56
CA PRO A 158 -1.36 -6.56 20.73
C PRO A 158 -1.40 -5.71 22.01
N ALA A 159 -0.54 -4.70 22.10
CA ALA A 159 -0.46 -3.77 23.23
C ALA A 159 -1.36 -2.52 23.09
N GLY A 160 -2.13 -2.42 22.00
CA GLY A 160 -2.97 -1.27 21.72
C GLY A 160 -2.55 -0.51 20.45
N PRO A 161 -3.10 0.67 20.20
CA PRO A 161 -2.76 1.45 19.01
C PRO A 161 -1.29 1.90 19.03
N GLN A 162 -0.65 1.83 17.86
CA GLN A 162 0.70 2.32 17.63
C GLN A 162 0.72 3.34 16.48
N PRO A 163 1.72 4.26 16.43
CA PRO A 163 1.81 5.21 15.33
C PRO A 163 1.94 4.49 13.98
N ALA A 164 1.22 4.99 12.99
CA ALA A 164 1.31 4.54 11.60
C ALA A 164 1.81 5.67 10.70
N THR A 165 1.84 5.42 9.40
CA THR A 165 2.39 6.34 8.39
C THR A 165 1.84 7.76 8.51
N GLY A 166 0.53 7.91 8.72
CA GLY A 166 -0.11 9.22 8.80
C GLY A 166 0.39 10.07 9.97
N ALA A 167 0.72 9.46 11.11
CA ALA A 167 1.27 10.17 12.26
C ALA A 167 2.68 10.72 11.98
N VAL A 168 3.54 9.91 11.36
CA VAL A 168 4.90 10.33 10.99
C VAL A 168 4.85 11.38 9.87
N ALA A 169 3.97 11.20 8.90
CA ALA A 169 3.74 12.19 7.86
C ALA A 169 3.27 13.53 8.44
N ALA A 170 2.41 13.50 9.46
CA ALA A 170 1.96 14.70 10.16
C ALA A 170 3.12 15.42 10.89
N LEU A 171 4.01 14.67 11.54
CA LEU A 171 5.22 15.23 12.17
C LEU A 171 6.08 15.96 11.13
N ILE A 172 6.38 15.31 10.01
CA ILE A 172 7.20 15.87 8.93
C ILE A 172 6.50 17.07 8.28
N SER A 173 5.19 16.97 8.04
CA SER A 173 4.39 18.06 7.50
C SER A 173 4.38 19.28 8.41
N LYS A 174 4.25 19.07 9.73
CA LYS A 174 4.30 20.17 10.71
C LYS A 174 5.66 20.86 10.72
N ALA A 175 6.74 20.10 10.60
CA ALA A 175 8.10 20.65 10.60
C ALA A 175 8.46 21.39 9.31
N THR A 176 7.95 20.95 8.16
CA THR A 176 8.29 21.51 6.83
C THR A 176 7.29 22.53 6.32
N GLY A 177 6.05 22.51 6.79
CA GLY A 177 4.92 23.23 6.19
C GLY A 177 4.41 22.61 4.89
N VAL A 178 4.96 21.49 4.45
CA VAL A 178 4.59 20.79 3.21
C VAL A 178 3.68 19.61 3.53
N LYS A 179 2.53 19.53 2.88
CA LYS A 179 1.61 18.40 3.03
C LYS A 179 2.02 17.27 2.10
N PRO A 180 1.98 16.01 2.57
CA PRO A 180 2.21 14.87 1.70
C PRO A 180 1.03 14.62 0.77
N TYR A 181 1.31 13.98 -0.36
CA TYR A 181 0.28 13.31 -1.16
C TYR A 181 0.15 11.86 -0.68
N PHE A 182 -1.03 11.48 -0.22
CA PHE A 182 -1.34 10.14 0.25
C PHE A 182 -1.89 9.29 -0.90
N VAL A 183 -1.22 8.18 -1.22
CA VAL A 183 -1.60 7.30 -2.33
C VAL A 183 -2.64 6.26 -1.92
N GLY A 184 -2.49 5.68 -0.73
CA GLY A 184 -3.35 4.62 -0.22
C GLY A 184 -4.79 5.04 0.06
N LYS A 185 -5.63 4.05 0.39
CA LYS A 185 -7.02 4.30 0.76
C LYS A 185 -7.11 5.39 1.83
N PRO A 186 -8.07 6.32 1.77
CA PRO A 186 -9.26 6.36 0.91
C PRO A 186 -9.05 7.03 -0.46
N ASN A 187 -7.80 7.26 -0.91
CA ASN A 187 -7.57 7.85 -2.23
C ASN A 187 -8.04 6.87 -3.33
N PRO A 188 -8.93 7.29 -4.23
CA PRO A 188 -9.41 6.42 -5.31
C PRO A 188 -8.31 6.00 -6.29
N LEU A 189 -7.16 6.68 -6.29
CA LEU A 189 -5.99 6.30 -7.09
C LEU A 189 -5.57 4.86 -6.83
N MET A 190 -5.59 4.40 -5.58
CA MET A 190 -5.21 3.04 -5.23
C MET A 190 -6.07 2.00 -5.94
N MET A 191 -7.39 2.19 -5.97
CA MET A 191 -8.31 1.29 -6.68
C MET A 191 -8.14 1.38 -8.18
N ARG A 192 -7.94 2.58 -8.72
CA ARG A 192 -7.72 2.79 -10.15
C ARG A 192 -6.45 2.09 -10.64
N GLU A 193 -5.36 2.20 -9.90
CA GLU A 193 -4.11 1.51 -10.23
C GLU A 193 -4.24 -0.01 -10.06
N ALA A 194 -5.02 -0.48 -9.09
CA ALA A 194 -5.34 -1.90 -8.93
C ALA A 194 -6.08 -2.46 -10.17
N LEU A 195 -7.11 -1.74 -10.64
CA LEU A 195 -7.87 -2.12 -11.84
C LEU A 195 -6.97 -2.16 -13.08
N ARG A 196 -6.08 -1.17 -13.24
CA ARG A 196 -5.12 -1.14 -14.34
C ARG A 196 -4.15 -2.33 -14.28
N ALA A 197 -3.73 -2.73 -13.08
CA ALA A 197 -2.80 -3.84 -12.89
C ALA A 197 -3.37 -5.18 -13.34
N ILE A 198 -4.68 -5.36 -13.27
CA ILE A 198 -5.38 -6.59 -13.71
C ILE A 198 -6.18 -6.40 -14.98
N ASP A 199 -5.95 -5.29 -15.69
CA ASP A 199 -6.64 -4.95 -16.94
C ASP A 199 -8.17 -5.05 -16.82
N ALA A 200 -8.71 -4.47 -15.77
CA ALA A 200 -10.14 -4.40 -15.48
C ALA A 200 -10.63 -2.95 -15.50
N HIS A 201 -11.91 -2.78 -15.72
CA HIS A 201 -12.56 -1.47 -15.72
C HIS A 201 -13.57 -1.39 -14.57
N SER A 202 -13.65 -0.21 -13.94
CA SER A 202 -14.74 0.12 -13.03
C SER A 202 -15.95 0.51 -13.86
N GLU A 203 -17.07 -0.07 -13.57
CA GLU A 203 -18.36 0.33 -14.15
C GLU A 203 -19.16 1.18 -13.18
#